data_68eaa5d728500fdf05dc3b099185449d
#
_entry.id   68eaa5d728500fdf05dc3b099185449d
#
_cell.length_a   1.000
_cell.length_b   1.000
_cell.length_c   1.000
_cell.angle_alpha   90.00
_cell.angle_beta   90.00
_cell.angle_gamma   90.00
#
_symmetry.space_group_name_H-M   'P 1'
#
loop_
_entity.id
_entity.type
_entity.pdbx_description
1 polymer ?
#
loop_
_entity_poly.entity_id
_entity_poly.type
_entity_poly.pdbx_seq_one_letter_code
_entity_poly.pdbx_strand_id
1 'polypeptide(L)'
;MLFRSSQQVDSLANQYNLKNETVIHLLNRYGADLSELLALIEEDRKLASQISKSLPYLKAELVYAVVSEGAMSIADVLERRTRIWFEAKNFGLDLAREVADVIAPYLGWRAVDKKASIQEYQQLVKSAENSLKSALKR
;
A
#
# COMPACT_ATOMS: atom_id res chain seq x y z
N MET A 1 -23.33 1.68 -8.95
CA MET A 1 -23.84 2.34 -8.48
C MET A 1 -23.18 3.16 -7.81
N LEU A 2 -23.43 4.11 -7.53
CA LEU A 2 -22.84 5.01 -7.38
C LEU A 2 -23.13 5.58 -6.23
N PHE A 3 -23.01 5.50 -5.32
CA PHE A 3 -23.19 5.95 -4.32
C PHE A 3 -22.46 6.39 -3.51
N ARG A 4 -21.89 7.11 -3.51
CA ARG A 4 -21.02 7.86 -2.78
C ARG A 4 -21.64 9.07 -2.24
N SER A 5 -22.74 8.94 -1.62
CA SER A 5 -23.33 10.04 -0.91
C SER A 5 -22.49 10.34 0.33
N SER A 6 -22.60 11.56 0.83
CA SER A 6 -21.94 11.97 2.08
C SER A 6 -22.30 11.02 3.23
N GLN A 7 -23.55 10.53 3.27
CA GLN A 7 -24.00 9.60 4.30
C GLN A 7 -23.24 8.29 4.25
N GLN A 8 -22.97 7.77 3.04
CA GLN A 8 -22.23 6.51 2.89
C GLN A 8 -20.78 6.67 3.32
N VAL A 9 -20.17 7.80 2.96
CA VAL A 9 -18.79 8.10 3.37
C VAL A 9 -18.72 8.21 4.89
N ASP A 10 -19.63 8.97 5.50
CA ASP A 10 -19.67 9.15 6.96
C ASP A 10 -19.90 7.82 7.69
N SER A 11 -20.80 6.99 7.16
CA SER A 11 -21.12 5.70 7.76
C SER A 11 -19.91 4.77 7.77
N LEU A 12 -19.20 4.68 6.64
CA LEU A 12 -17.98 3.85 6.54
C LEU A 12 -16.86 4.41 7.41
N ALA A 13 -16.69 5.73 7.42
CA ALA A 13 -15.68 6.38 8.25
C ALA A 13 -15.89 6.08 9.73
N ASN A 14 -17.14 6.15 10.20
CA ASN A 14 -17.45 5.85 11.57
C ASN A 14 -17.30 4.37 11.90
N GLN A 15 -17.76 3.50 11.01
CA GLN A 15 -17.71 2.06 11.22
C GLN A 15 -16.28 1.54 11.35
N TYR A 16 -15.37 2.06 10.52
CA TYR A 16 -13.99 1.61 10.49
C TYR A 16 -13.01 2.58 11.15
N ASN A 17 -13.51 3.64 11.75
CA ASN A 17 -12.70 4.68 12.41
C ASN A 17 -11.67 5.28 11.46
N LEU A 18 -12.12 5.64 10.27
CA LEU A 18 -11.31 6.23 9.22
C LEU A 18 -11.71 7.69 8.99
N LYS A 19 -10.81 8.46 8.38
CA LYS A 19 -11.12 9.81 7.95
C LYS A 19 -11.99 9.74 6.70
N ASN A 20 -12.86 10.73 6.51
CA ASN A 20 -13.71 10.79 5.30
C ASN A 20 -12.89 10.79 4.02
N GLU A 21 -11.78 11.53 3.98
CA GLU A 21 -10.91 11.56 2.80
C GLU A 21 -10.29 10.20 2.50
N THR A 22 -9.99 9.40 3.52
CA THR A 22 -9.51 8.04 3.35
C THR A 22 -10.58 7.15 2.71
N VAL A 23 -11.82 7.26 3.20
CA VAL A 23 -12.94 6.50 2.64
C VAL A 23 -13.16 6.86 1.16
N ILE A 24 -13.09 8.16 0.83
CA ILE A 24 -13.24 8.62 -0.54
C ILE A 24 -12.13 8.03 -1.43
N HIS A 25 -10.89 8.04 -0.95
CA HIS A 25 -9.76 7.41 -1.65
C HIS A 25 -10.05 5.93 -1.92
N LEU A 26 -10.49 5.19 -0.91
CA LEU A 26 -10.77 3.76 -1.05
C LEU A 26 -11.92 3.48 -2.01
N LEU A 27 -12.98 4.28 -1.95
CA LEU A 27 -14.10 4.14 -2.88
C LEU A 27 -13.68 4.40 -4.32
N ASN A 28 -12.86 5.42 -4.54
CA ASN A 28 -12.39 5.74 -5.87
C ASN A 28 -11.46 4.69 -6.44
N ARG A 29 -10.64 4.06 -5.57
CA ARG A 29 -9.68 3.09 -6.04
C ARG A 29 -10.26 1.69 -6.18
N TYR A 30 -11.08 1.24 -5.23
CA TYR A 30 -11.54 -0.14 -5.21
C TYR A 30 -12.97 -0.34 -5.69
N GLY A 31 -13.79 0.68 -5.65
CA GLY A 31 -15.17 0.58 -6.14
C GLY A 31 -15.92 -0.60 -5.51
N ALA A 32 -16.43 -1.50 -6.34
CA ALA A 32 -17.18 -2.67 -5.89
C ALA A 32 -16.34 -3.65 -5.08
N ASP A 33 -15.00 -3.62 -5.25
CA ASP A 33 -14.11 -4.53 -4.53
C ASP A 33 -13.78 -4.04 -3.12
N LEU A 34 -14.27 -2.88 -2.73
CA LEU A 34 -13.98 -2.32 -1.41
C LEU A 34 -14.40 -3.26 -0.28
N SER A 35 -15.48 -4.02 -0.45
CA SER A 35 -15.94 -4.95 0.58
C SER A 35 -14.88 -6.01 0.92
N GLU A 36 -14.08 -6.45 -0.05
CA GLU A 36 -13.01 -7.41 0.18
C GLU A 36 -11.90 -6.79 1.02
N LEU A 37 -11.57 -5.54 0.74
CA LEU A 37 -10.55 -4.82 1.49
C LEU A 37 -11.03 -4.56 2.92
N LEU A 38 -12.26 -4.16 3.10
CA LEU A 38 -12.82 -3.91 4.42
C LEU A 38 -12.89 -5.18 5.27
N ALA A 39 -13.09 -6.34 4.63
CA ALA A 39 -13.06 -7.62 5.33
C ALA A 39 -11.68 -7.89 5.96
N LEU A 40 -10.60 -7.47 5.30
CA LEU A 40 -9.26 -7.59 5.86
C LEU A 40 -9.12 -6.75 7.14
N ILE A 41 -9.69 -5.56 7.15
CA ILE A 41 -9.66 -4.67 8.32
C ILE A 41 -10.48 -5.30 9.46
N GLU A 42 -11.61 -5.94 9.16
CA GLU A 42 -12.42 -6.58 10.17
C GLU A 42 -11.68 -7.74 10.84
N GLU A 43 -10.84 -8.46 10.11
CA GLU A 43 -10.04 -9.53 10.67
C GLU A 43 -8.87 -9.00 11.50
N ASP A 44 -8.29 -7.86 11.12
CA ASP A 44 -7.19 -7.24 11.84
C ASP A 44 -7.31 -5.73 11.76
N ARG A 45 -7.80 -5.11 12.82
CA ARG A 45 -8.04 -3.66 12.89
C ARG A 45 -6.78 -2.82 12.75
N LYS A 46 -5.60 -3.40 12.97
CA LYS A 46 -4.33 -2.68 12.77
C LYS A 46 -4.15 -2.30 11.31
N LEU A 47 -4.78 -3.03 10.40
CA LEU A 47 -4.68 -2.76 8.97
C LEU A 47 -5.41 -1.47 8.55
N ALA A 48 -6.20 -0.88 9.42
CA ALA A 48 -6.86 0.39 9.16
C ALA A 48 -5.92 1.59 9.30
N SER A 49 -4.70 1.39 9.81
CA SER A 49 -3.75 2.48 9.96
C SER A 49 -3.04 2.80 8.64
N GLN A 50 -2.67 4.08 8.48
CA GLN A 50 -1.94 4.51 7.29
C GLN A 50 -0.51 4.02 7.32
N ILE A 51 0.05 3.73 6.14
CA ILE A 51 1.45 3.33 6.03
C ILE A 51 2.37 4.53 6.29
N SER A 52 1.89 5.74 6.01
CA SER A 52 2.62 6.98 6.24
C SER A 52 1.62 8.12 6.41
N LYS A 53 1.95 9.11 7.23
CA LYS A 53 1.07 10.26 7.42
C LYS A 53 0.90 11.11 6.17
N SER A 54 1.89 11.07 5.27
CA SER A 54 1.87 11.88 4.06
C SER A 54 1.22 11.19 2.87
N LEU A 55 0.84 9.93 3.00
CA LEU A 55 0.24 9.18 1.90
C LEU A 55 -1.11 8.61 2.33
N PRO A 56 -2.10 8.57 1.45
CA PRO A 56 -3.45 8.14 1.82
C PRO A 56 -3.63 6.62 1.91
N TYR A 57 -2.54 5.85 1.80
CA TYR A 57 -2.63 4.39 1.75
C TYR A 57 -2.69 3.75 3.12
N LEU A 58 -3.62 2.81 3.29
CA LEU A 58 -3.75 2.00 4.49
C LEU A 58 -2.91 0.72 4.37
N LYS A 59 -2.51 0.17 5.50
CA LYS A 59 -1.83 -1.13 5.52
C LYS A 59 -2.68 -2.22 4.86
N ALA A 60 -4.01 -2.14 5.00
CA ALA A 60 -4.92 -3.09 4.34
C ALA A 60 -4.74 -3.12 2.83
N GLU A 61 -4.38 -2.00 2.20
CA GLU A 61 -4.17 -1.95 0.76
C GLU A 61 -2.93 -2.75 0.35
N LEU A 62 -1.91 -2.79 1.20
CA LEU A 62 -0.72 -3.60 0.94
C LEU A 62 -1.05 -5.09 1.02
N VAL A 63 -1.85 -5.48 2.01
CA VAL A 63 -2.30 -6.87 2.16
C VAL A 63 -3.21 -7.26 0.99
N TYR A 64 -4.10 -6.37 0.60
CA TYR A 64 -4.99 -6.61 -0.55
C TYR A 64 -4.17 -6.84 -1.83
N ALA A 65 -3.10 -6.07 -2.03
CA ALA A 65 -2.21 -6.25 -3.17
C ALA A 65 -1.62 -7.66 -3.21
N VAL A 66 -1.30 -8.23 -2.05
CA VAL A 66 -0.77 -9.59 -1.96
C VAL A 66 -1.85 -10.64 -2.14
N VAL A 67 -2.91 -10.58 -1.33
CA VAL A 67 -3.90 -11.66 -1.29
C VAL A 67 -4.89 -11.66 -2.46
N SER A 68 -5.19 -10.51 -3.02
CA SER A 68 -6.18 -10.37 -4.08
C SER A 68 -5.60 -10.02 -5.43
N GLU A 69 -4.45 -9.36 -5.46
CA GLU A 69 -3.85 -8.91 -6.71
C GLU A 69 -2.55 -9.61 -7.07
N GLY A 70 -2.14 -10.57 -6.27
CA GLY A 70 -0.99 -11.42 -6.59
C GLY A 70 0.40 -10.83 -6.43
N ALA A 71 0.55 -9.74 -5.68
CA ALA A 71 1.85 -9.17 -5.42
C ALA A 71 2.72 -10.14 -4.61
N MET A 72 3.98 -10.29 -4.97
CA MET A 72 4.90 -11.22 -4.32
C MET A 72 6.18 -10.56 -3.81
N SER A 73 6.34 -9.28 -4.01
CA SER A 73 7.53 -8.53 -3.58
C SER A 73 7.16 -7.13 -3.14
N ILE A 74 8.08 -6.45 -2.46
CA ILE A 74 7.90 -5.04 -2.10
C ILE A 74 7.71 -4.20 -3.37
N ALA A 75 8.49 -4.47 -4.41
CA ALA A 75 8.38 -3.76 -5.68
C ALA A 75 6.99 -3.93 -6.31
N ASP A 76 6.45 -5.14 -6.29
CA ASP A 76 5.10 -5.39 -6.81
C ASP A 76 4.07 -4.52 -6.10
N VAL A 77 4.14 -4.46 -4.77
CA VAL A 77 3.21 -3.67 -3.97
C VAL A 77 3.36 -2.18 -4.25
N LEU A 78 4.58 -1.66 -4.19
CA LEU A 78 4.82 -0.22 -4.23
C LEU A 78 4.79 0.35 -5.65
N GLU A 79 5.24 -0.42 -6.64
CA GLU A 79 5.29 0.06 -8.02
C GLU A 79 4.06 -0.31 -8.83
N ARG A 80 3.64 -1.56 -8.74
CA ARG A 80 2.61 -2.09 -9.63
C ARG A 80 1.19 -2.07 -9.08
N ARG A 81 1.03 -2.26 -7.77
CA ARG A 81 -0.30 -2.39 -7.16
C ARG A 81 -0.76 -1.16 -6.41
N THR A 82 0.16 -0.27 -6.04
CA THR A 82 -0.17 1.04 -5.50
C THR A 82 0.60 2.07 -6.32
N ARG A 83 0.42 3.34 -6.02
CA ARG A 83 1.20 4.38 -6.69
C ARG A 83 2.28 4.96 -5.78
N ILE A 84 2.60 4.25 -4.72
CA ILE A 84 3.57 4.72 -3.72
C ILE A 84 4.94 4.99 -4.37
N TRP A 85 5.36 4.15 -5.31
CA TRP A 85 6.60 4.34 -6.06
C TRP A 85 6.71 5.74 -6.64
N PHE A 86 5.59 6.25 -7.20
CA PHE A 86 5.58 7.55 -7.87
C PHE A 86 5.29 8.71 -6.93
N GLU A 87 4.60 8.48 -5.83
CA GLU A 87 4.13 9.53 -4.94
C GLU A 87 5.01 9.77 -3.73
N ALA A 88 5.74 8.74 -3.27
CA ALA A 88 6.58 8.84 -2.09
C ALA A 88 7.98 9.36 -2.42
N LYS A 89 8.63 9.98 -1.45
CA LYS A 89 10.01 10.39 -1.58
C LYS A 89 10.90 9.17 -1.69
N ASN A 90 11.97 9.26 -2.49
CA ASN A 90 12.92 8.17 -2.69
C ASN A 90 12.24 6.86 -3.07
N PHE A 91 11.19 6.94 -3.89
CA PHE A 91 10.47 5.77 -4.38
C PHE A 91 9.92 4.89 -3.24
N GLY A 92 9.62 5.51 -2.10
CA GLY A 92 9.10 4.77 -0.94
C GLY A 92 10.14 3.94 -0.20
N LEU A 93 11.44 4.18 -0.44
CA LEU A 93 12.51 3.39 0.19
C LEU A 93 12.41 3.39 1.72
N ASP A 94 12.06 4.51 2.32
CA ASP A 94 11.95 4.63 3.76
C ASP A 94 10.81 3.77 4.33
N LEU A 95 9.87 3.36 3.49
CA LEU A 95 8.72 2.56 3.89
C LEU A 95 8.95 1.06 3.70
N ALA A 96 10.05 0.68 3.04
CA ALA A 96 10.29 -0.71 2.64
C ALA A 96 10.24 -1.70 3.82
N ARG A 97 10.82 -1.32 4.95
CA ARG A 97 10.83 -2.19 6.13
C ARG A 97 9.41 -2.40 6.67
N GLU A 98 8.64 -1.33 6.79
CA GLU A 98 7.27 -1.44 7.28
C GLU A 98 6.39 -2.21 6.31
N VAL A 99 6.56 -1.99 5.01
CA VAL A 99 5.85 -2.76 3.99
C VAL A 99 6.18 -4.24 4.13
N ALA A 100 7.46 -4.59 4.27
CA ALA A 100 7.89 -5.97 4.46
C ALA A 100 7.24 -6.59 5.69
N ASP A 101 7.18 -5.86 6.80
CA ASP A 101 6.58 -6.36 8.03
C ASP A 101 5.07 -6.61 7.87
N VAL A 102 4.39 -5.75 7.13
CA VAL A 102 2.94 -5.88 6.89
C VAL A 102 2.63 -7.08 6.00
N ILE A 103 3.36 -7.27 4.90
CA ILE A 103 3.04 -8.31 3.93
C ILE A 103 3.66 -9.68 4.24
N ALA A 104 4.69 -9.73 5.09
CA ALA A 104 5.40 -10.97 5.39
C ALA A 104 4.49 -12.12 5.84
N PRO A 105 3.53 -11.93 6.77
CA PRO A 105 2.66 -13.03 7.20
C PRO A 105 1.83 -13.63 6.07
N TYR A 106 1.47 -12.81 5.09
CA TYR A 106 0.61 -13.23 3.99
C TYR A 106 1.38 -13.91 2.87
N LEU A 107 2.73 -13.75 2.86
CA LEU A 107 3.60 -14.39 1.89
C LEU A 107 4.40 -15.54 2.52
N GLY A 108 4.23 -15.79 3.81
CA GLY A 108 5.00 -16.83 4.51
C GLY A 108 6.48 -16.50 4.65
N TRP A 109 6.82 -15.21 4.68
CA TRP A 109 8.21 -14.79 4.81
C TRP A 109 8.73 -14.95 6.22
N ARG A 110 9.95 -15.47 6.31
CA ARG A 110 10.73 -15.50 7.54
C ARG A 110 11.55 -14.21 7.64
N ALA A 111 12.25 -14.01 8.74
CA ALA A 111 13.10 -12.82 8.92
C ALA A 111 14.15 -12.70 7.80
N VAL A 112 14.73 -13.82 7.37
CA VAL A 112 15.72 -13.81 6.29
C VAL A 112 15.10 -13.41 4.96
N ASP A 113 13.86 -13.80 4.72
CA ASP A 113 13.14 -13.45 3.50
C ASP A 113 12.79 -11.95 3.46
N LYS A 114 12.38 -11.39 4.60
CA LYS A 114 12.13 -9.95 4.71
C LYS A 114 13.39 -9.15 4.41
N LYS A 115 14.52 -9.56 5.00
CA LYS A 115 15.79 -8.87 4.81
C LYS A 115 16.21 -8.90 3.35
N ALA A 116 16.11 -10.07 2.72
CA ALA A 116 16.46 -10.24 1.31
C ALA A 116 15.57 -9.36 0.41
N SER A 117 14.27 -9.31 0.71
CA SER A 117 13.33 -8.51 -0.07
C SER A 117 13.59 -7.01 0.06
N ILE A 118 13.93 -6.55 1.26
CA ILE A 118 14.30 -5.15 1.49
C ILE A 118 15.57 -4.81 0.72
N GLN A 119 16.58 -5.67 0.74
CA GLN A 119 17.83 -5.45 0.01
C GLN A 119 17.59 -5.41 -1.50
N GLU A 120 16.75 -6.29 -2.01
CA GLU A 120 16.37 -6.31 -3.43
C GLU A 120 15.71 -4.98 -3.81
N TYR A 121 14.80 -4.48 -2.98
CA TYR A 121 14.13 -3.22 -3.23
C TYR A 121 15.11 -2.04 -3.19
N GLN A 122 16.06 -2.05 -2.26
CA GLN A 122 17.10 -1.02 -2.18
C GLN A 122 17.93 -0.97 -3.47
N GLN A 123 18.26 -2.12 -4.03
CA GLN A 123 19.00 -2.18 -5.29
C GLN A 123 18.17 -1.65 -6.46
N LEU A 124 16.89 -1.96 -6.47
CA LEU A 124 15.98 -1.46 -7.50
C LEU A 124 15.89 0.07 -7.47
N VAL A 125 15.76 0.65 -6.28
CA VAL A 125 15.71 2.10 -6.09
C VAL A 125 17.02 2.74 -6.54
N LYS A 126 18.15 2.14 -6.17
CA LYS A 126 19.47 2.66 -6.56
C LYS A 126 19.63 2.67 -8.08
N SER A 127 19.18 1.62 -8.75
CA SER A 127 19.20 1.55 -10.21
C SER A 127 18.32 2.62 -10.84
N ALA A 128 17.14 2.86 -10.28
CA ALA A 128 16.23 3.88 -10.77
C ALA A 128 16.82 5.30 -10.60
N GLU A 129 17.46 5.57 -9.45
CA GLU A 129 18.13 6.84 -9.21
C GLU A 129 19.27 7.08 -10.19
N ASN A 130 20.06 6.05 -10.44
CA ASN A 130 21.18 6.14 -11.39
C ASN A 130 20.69 6.40 -12.81
N SER A 131 19.61 5.75 -13.22
CA SER A 131 19.01 5.96 -14.54
C SER A 131 18.50 7.39 -14.69
N LEU A 132 17.88 7.92 -13.63
CA LEU A 132 17.36 9.29 -13.62
C LEU A 132 18.50 10.29 -13.72
N LYS A 133 19.58 10.09 -12.97
CA LYS A 133 20.76 10.96 -13.02
C LYS A 133 21.39 10.97 -14.42
N SER A 134 21.48 9.80 -15.04
CA SER A 134 22.02 9.70 -16.40
C SER A 134 21.14 10.46 -17.40
N ALA A 135 19.83 10.35 -17.27
CA ALA A 135 18.90 11.07 -18.14
C ALA A 135 19.01 12.59 -17.98
N LEU A 136 19.24 13.06 -16.75
CA LEU A 136 19.33 14.50 -16.48
C LEU A 136 20.64 15.12 -16.94
N LYS A 137 21.67 14.30 -17.21
CA LYS A 137 22.94 14.82 -17.69
C LYS A 137 22.97 15.03 -19.21
N ARG A 138 21.93 14.65 -19.91
CA ARG A 138 21.89 14.77 -21.39
C ARG A 138 21.30 16.11 -21.85
#